data_a59b9e840756288cd0b2f31562618976
#
_entry.id   a59b9e840756288cd0b2f31562618976
#
_cell.length_a   1.000
_cell.length_b   1.000
_cell.length_c   1.000
_cell.angle_alpha   90.00
_cell.angle_beta   90.00
_cell.angle_gamma   90.00
#
_symmetry.space_group_name_H-M   'P 1'
#
loop_
_entity.id
_entity.type
_entity.pdbx_description
1 polymer ?
#
loop_
_entity_poly.entity_id
_entity_poly.type
_entity_poly.pdbx_seq_one_letter_code
_entity_poly.pdbx_strand_id
1 'polypeptide(L)'
;MPQIAEMLQVKRPTVQSWKQRDGWDGIAPISRVESSLEARLIQLIAKPQKNFFSDEAIEKLEELFFDQSFEYQLQWYRAGLAHRIRDILKSRQIGATFYFSREALLRALKTGHNQIFLSASKTQAYVFREYIIQFARLVDVDLTGDPIVIGNNGAKLIFLGTNSNTAQSHNGDLYVDEIFWIPNFQKLRKVASGMASQKHLRSTYFSTPSTLAHGAYPFWSGELFNKGRSRIADRIEIDISHNALAGGQLCDDGQWRQIVTIEDALAGGCTLFDLDQLKRENSDED
;
A
#
# COMPACT_ATOMS: atom_id res chain seq x y z
N MET A 1 33.27 4.56 37.31
CA MET A 1 32.00 4.24 38.00
C MET A 1 31.07 5.43 38.10
N PRO A 2 31.43 6.59 38.72
CA PRO A 2 30.55 7.75 38.72
C PRO A 2 30.14 8.22 37.30
N GLN A 3 31.08 8.30 36.40
CA GLN A 3 30.87 8.71 35.00
C GLN A 3 29.92 7.80 34.22
N ILE A 4 30.00 6.47 34.43
CA ILE A 4 29.10 5.52 33.77
C ILE A 4 27.66 5.67 34.27
N ALA A 5 27.47 5.84 35.58
CA ALA A 5 26.14 6.07 36.15
C ALA A 5 25.50 7.38 35.66
N GLU A 6 26.30 8.42 35.54
CA GLU A 6 25.89 9.73 35.02
C GLU A 6 25.55 9.69 33.54
N MET A 7 26.41 9.06 32.73
CA MET A 7 26.19 8.90 31.29
C MET A 7 24.96 8.05 30.95
N LEU A 8 24.66 7.05 31.76
CA LEU A 8 23.50 6.17 31.57
C LEU A 8 22.24 6.63 32.33
N GLN A 9 22.31 7.73 33.06
CA GLN A 9 21.21 8.26 33.90
C GLN A 9 20.63 7.22 34.87
N VAL A 10 21.47 6.33 35.39
CA VAL A 10 21.08 5.27 36.32
C VAL A 10 21.75 5.47 37.69
N LYS A 11 21.13 4.89 38.76
CA LYS A 11 21.69 4.98 40.09
C LYS A 11 23.01 4.21 40.21
N ARG A 12 24.02 4.75 40.90
CA ARG A 12 25.33 4.11 41.16
C ARG A 12 25.25 2.66 41.66
N PRO A 13 24.36 2.28 42.59
CA PRO A 13 24.21 0.89 43.01
C PRO A 13 23.84 -0.08 41.88
N THR A 14 23.09 0.38 40.90
CA THR A 14 22.71 -0.41 39.72
C THR A 14 23.94 -0.77 38.88
N VAL A 15 24.82 0.19 38.63
CA VAL A 15 26.07 -0.04 37.90
C VAL A 15 27.02 -0.96 38.70
N GLN A 16 27.06 -0.85 40.00
CA GLN A 16 27.83 -1.77 40.89
C GLN A 16 27.30 -3.20 40.82
N SER A 17 26.00 -3.38 40.86
CA SER A 17 25.37 -4.70 40.73
C SER A 17 25.67 -5.35 39.38
N TRP A 18 25.66 -4.56 38.29
CA TRP A 18 26.05 -5.06 36.96
C TRP A 18 27.53 -5.46 36.93
N LYS A 19 28.42 -4.67 37.54
CA LYS A 19 29.85 -4.97 37.65
C LYS A 19 30.11 -6.30 38.33
N GLN A 20 29.43 -6.58 39.46
CA GLN A 20 29.55 -7.83 40.17
C GLN A 20 29.01 -9.04 39.42
N ARG A 21 27.81 -8.87 38.81
CA ARG A 21 27.15 -9.95 38.08
C ARG A 21 27.94 -10.38 36.85
N ASP A 22 28.52 -9.41 36.13
CA ASP A 22 29.10 -9.61 34.81
C ASP A 22 30.65 -9.67 34.86
N GLY A 23 31.25 -9.74 36.08
CA GLY A 23 32.69 -10.02 36.25
C GLY A 23 33.65 -9.00 35.69
N TRP A 24 33.35 -7.70 35.80
CA TRP A 24 34.17 -6.62 35.21
C TRP A 24 35.54 -6.41 35.86
N ASP A 25 35.84 -7.15 36.90
CA ASP A 25 37.14 -7.11 37.57
C ASP A 25 38.14 -8.06 36.90
N GLY A 26 38.93 -7.56 35.99
CA GLY A 26 39.94 -8.34 35.28
C GLY A 26 40.11 -8.02 33.78
N ILE A 27 39.47 -7.00 33.32
CA ILE A 27 39.53 -6.63 31.89
C ILE A 27 40.64 -5.59 31.63
N ALA A 28 41.49 -5.93 30.65
CA ALA A 28 42.66 -5.19 30.17
C ALA A 28 42.43 -3.76 29.66
N PRO A 29 43.48 -2.95 29.39
CA PRO A 29 43.44 -1.49 29.39
C PRO A 29 42.49 -0.82 28.39
N ILE A 30 41.95 0.27 28.86
CA ILE A 30 40.83 1.14 28.50
C ILE A 30 40.63 1.44 27.00
N SER A 31 41.60 1.48 26.14
CA SER A 31 41.43 1.95 24.76
C SER A 31 40.78 0.95 23.77
N ARG A 32 40.85 -0.37 24.05
CA ARG A 32 40.11 -1.37 23.24
C ARG A 32 38.77 -1.79 23.84
N VAL A 33 38.58 -1.52 25.14
CA VAL A 33 37.38 -1.86 25.88
C VAL A 33 36.32 -0.78 25.68
N GLU A 34 36.70 0.48 25.55
CA GLU A 34 35.73 1.56 25.31
C GLU A 34 35.01 1.40 23.99
N SER A 35 35.70 1.11 22.89
CA SER A 35 35.04 0.91 21.58
C SER A 35 34.16 -0.32 21.53
N SER A 36 34.51 -1.39 22.25
CA SER A 36 33.70 -2.61 22.30
C SER A 36 32.53 -2.51 23.29
N LEU A 37 32.69 -1.73 24.37
CA LEU A 37 31.60 -1.42 25.31
C LEU A 37 30.62 -0.40 24.75
N GLU A 38 31.11 0.61 24.04
CA GLU A 38 30.24 1.54 23.30
C GLU A 38 29.45 0.81 22.21
N ALA A 39 30.09 -0.05 21.41
CA ALA A 39 29.42 -0.85 20.40
C ALA A 39 28.39 -1.82 21.02
N ARG A 40 28.71 -2.46 22.16
CA ARG A 40 27.76 -3.31 22.90
C ARG A 40 26.65 -2.51 23.60
N LEU A 41 26.95 -1.33 24.13
CA LEU A 41 25.96 -0.43 24.71
C LEU A 41 25.02 0.13 23.64
N ILE A 42 25.56 0.49 22.48
CA ILE A 42 24.76 0.89 21.31
C ILE A 42 23.85 -0.27 20.86
N GLN A 43 24.34 -1.51 20.82
CA GLN A 43 23.53 -2.68 20.53
C GLN A 43 22.48 -3.01 21.62
N LEU A 44 22.77 -2.75 22.90
CA LEU A 44 21.85 -2.98 24.03
C LEU A 44 20.82 -1.86 24.20
N ILE A 45 21.14 -0.64 23.75
CA ILE A 45 20.26 0.53 23.85
C ILE A 45 19.35 0.62 22.61
N ALA A 46 19.83 0.20 21.46
CA ALA A 46 19.02 0.07 20.26
C ALA A 46 18.15 -1.20 20.36
N LYS A 47 17.05 -1.17 21.11
CA LYS A 47 15.96 -2.09 20.81
C LYS A 47 15.62 -1.87 19.34
N PRO A 48 15.75 -2.90 18.46
CA PRO A 48 15.39 -2.72 17.07
C PRO A 48 13.97 -2.15 17.04
N GLN A 49 13.82 -0.95 16.45
CA GLN A 49 12.50 -0.35 16.34
C GLN A 49 11.66 -1.30 15.48
N LYS A 50 10.54 -1.72 16.03
CA LYS A 50 9.63 -2.61 15.34
C LYS A 50 9.12 -1.95 14.07
N ASN A 51 9.09 -2.70 12.95
CA ASN A 51 8.61 -2.20 11.66
C ASN A 51 9.38 -0.97 11.15
N PHE A 52 10.68 -0.89 11.40
CA PHE A 52 11.53 0.23 11.01
C PHE A 52 12.36 -0.12 9.77
N PHE A 53 12.51 0.83 8.87
CA PHE A 53 13.30 0.73 7.64
C PHE A 53 14.45 1.75 7.69
N SER A 54 15.67 1.33 7.40
CA SER A 54 16.76 2.28 7.15
C SER A 54 16.56 3.00 5.81
N ASP A 55 17.28 4.10 5.59
CA ASP A 55 17.20 4.83 4.32
C ASP A 55 17.66 3.95 3.15
N GLU A 56 18.71 3.15 3.34
CA GLU A 56 19.21 2.19 2.34
C GLU A 56 18.17 1.09 2.03
N ALA A 57 17.42 0.64 3.04
CA ALA A 57 16.33 -0.31 2.85
C ALA A 57 15.19 0.30 2.03
N ILE A 58 14.85 1.57 2.27
CA ILE A 58 13.83 2.28 1.50
C ILE A 58 14.27 2.47 0.04
N GLU A 59 15.51 2.92 -0.20
CA GLU A 59 16.07 3.06 -1.55
C GLU A 59 16.06 1.73 -2.30
N LYS A 60 16.47 0.65 -1.63
CA LYS A 60 16.45 -0.69 -2.23
C LYS A 60 15.04 -1.17 -2.58
N LEU A 61 14.04 -0.91 -1.74
CA LEU A 61 12.64 -1.22 -2.06
C LEU A 61 12.14 -0.42 -3.26
N GLU A 62 12.56 0.85 -3.41
CA GLU A 62 12.22 1.66 -4.57
C GLU A 62 12.82 1.11 -5.87
N GLU A 63 14.10 0.76 -5.87
CA GLU A 63 14.74 0.10 -7.00
C GLU A 63 13.97 -1.16 -7.41
N LEU A 64 13.73 -2.07 -6.45
CA LEU A 64 13.02 -3.32 -6.70
C LEU A 64 11.57 -3.09 -7.19
N PHE A 65 10.90 -2.04 -6.72
CA PHE A 65 9.56 -1.70 -7.16
C PHE A 65 9.56 -1.30 -8.64
N PHE A 66 10.46 -0.42 -9.05
CA PHE A 66 10.54 0.02 -10.46
C PHE A 66 11.04 -1.08 -11.38
N ASP A 67 12.07 -1.82 -10.99
CA ASP A 67 12.65 -2.90 -11.80
C ASP A 67 11.68 -4.05 -12.07
N GLN A 68 10.76 -4.30 -11.14
CA GLN A 68 9.79 -5.40 -11.22
C GLN A 68 8.40 -4.96 -11.68
N SER A 69 8.22 -3.68 -12.02
CA SER A 69 6.94 -3.16 -12.50
C SER A 69 6.84 -3.23 -14.02
N PHE A 70 5.71 -3.71 -14.50
CA PHE A 70 5.36 -3.68 -15.93
C PHE A 70 4.95 -2.27 -16.37
N GLU A 71 4.97 -1.99 -17.67
CA GLU A 71 4.70 -0.63 -18.17
C GLU A 71 3.31 -0.11 -17.78
N TYR A 72 2.26 -0.94 -17.83
CA TYR A 72 0.92 -0.53 -17.37
C TYR A 72 0.88 -0.22 -15.86
N GLN A 73 1.70 -0.89 -15.05
CA GLN A 73 1.84 -0.60 -13.61
C GLN A 73 2.58 0.73 -13.39
N LEU A 74 3.59 1.02 -14.22
CA LEU A 74 4.26 2.32 -14.21
C LEU A 74 3.32 3.45 -14.64
N GLN A 75 2.35 3.20 -15.53
CA GLN A 75 1.28 4.15 -15.84
C GLN A 75 0.39 4.39 -14.61
N TRP A 76 0.03 3.34 -13.85
CA TRP A 76 -0.67 3.51 -12.58
C TRP A 76 0.11 4.36 -11.59
N TYR A 77 1.43 4.16 -11.50
CA TYR A 77 2.29 4.97 -10.65
C TYR A 77 2.25 6.46 -11.05
N ARG A 78 2.47 6.76 -12.34
CA ARG A 78 2.43 8.14 -12.87
C ARG A 78 1.06 8.78 -12.63
N ALA A 79 -0.02 8.04 -12.89
CA ALA A 79 -1.39 8.49 -12.59
C ALA A 79 -1.60 8.77 -11.10
N GLY A 80 -1.06 7.91 -10.22
CA GLY A 80 -1.10 8.11 -8.78
C GLY A 80 -0.35 9.36 -8.32
N LEU A 81 0.69 9.79 -9.02
CA LEU A 81 1.38 11.05 -8.72
C LEU A 81 0.56 12.28 -9.17
N ALA A 82 -0.10 12.18 -10.32
CA ALA A 82 -0.79 13.30 -10.95
C ALA A 82 -2.26 13.46 -10.49
N HIS A 83 -2.93 12.37 -10.18
CA HIS A 83 -4.38 12.35 -9.94
C HIS A 83 -4.72 11.77 -8.58
N ARG A 84 -5.72 12.38 -7.95
CA ARG A 84 -6.16 11.98 -6.62
C ARG A 84 -7.02 10.72 -6.62
N ILE A 85 -7.78 10.49 -7.69
CA ILE A 85 -8.69 9.35 -7.82
C ILE A 85 -8.30 8.58 -9.08
N ARG A 86 -8.01 7.29 -8.90
CA ARG A 86 -7.78 6.33 -9.99
C ARG A 86 -8.87 5.26 -9.95
N ASP A 87 -9.42 4.95 -11.10
CA ASP A 87 -10.40 3.87 -11.28
C ASP A 87 -9.95 2.96 -12.44
N ILE A 88 -9.65 1.70 -12.15
CA ILE A 88 -8.96 0.80 -13.07
C ILE A 88 -9.79 -0.45 -13.28
N LEU A 89 -10.22 -0.67 -14.52
CA LEU A 89 -10.82 -1.92 -14.95
C LEU A 89 -9.73 -2.79 -15.59
N LYS A 90 -9.58 -4.01 -15.10
CA LYS A 90 -8.43 -4.84 -15.44
C LYS A 90 -8.80 -6.30 -15.66
N SER A 91 -8.05 -7.01 -16.46
CA SER A 91 -8.10 -8.46 -16.53
C SER A 91 -7.66 -9.13 -15.21
N ARG A 92 -8.05 -10.38 -15.05
CA ARG A 92 -7.67 -11.17 -13.86
C ARG A 92 -6.16 -11.41 -13.83
N GLN A 93 -5.61 -11.51 -12.61
CA GLN A 93 -4.23 -11.96 -12.32
C GLN A 93 -3.10 -11.14 -12.95
N ILE A 94 -3.35 -9.94 -13.45
CA ILE A 94 -2.30 -9.04 -13.97
C ILE A 94 -1.49 -8.32 -12.87
N GLY A 95 -1.49 -8.84 -11.66
CA GLY A 95 -0.64 -8.37 -10.56
C GLY A 95 -1.07 -7.07 -9.89
N ALA A 96 -2.34 -6.64 -10.00
CA ALA A 96 -2.78 -5.36 -9.42
C ALA A 96 -2.62 -5.33 -7.89
N THR A 97 -3.10 -6.33 -7.16
CA THR A 97 -2.98 -6.41 -5.70
C THR A 97 -1.52 -6.44 -5.25
N PHE A 98 -0.67 -7.18 -5.96
CA PHE A 98 0.78 -7.22 -5.73
C PHE A 98 1.42 -5.84 -5.92
N TYR A 99 1.09 -5.15 -7.01
CA TYR A 99 1.60 -3.82 -7.32
C TYR A 99 1.14 -2.78 -6.28
N PHE A 100 -0.17 -2.69 -6.01
CA PHE A 100 -0.69 -1.69 -5.08
C PHE A 100 -0.25 -1.91 -3.63
N SER A 101 0.03 -3.15 -3.23
CA SER A 101 0.64 -3.46 -1.93
C SER A 101 2.02 -2.80 -1.78
N ARG A 102 2.84 -2.87 -2.80
CA ARG A 102 4.20 -2.30 -2.82
C ARG A 102 4.17 -0.77 -2.93
N GLU A 103 3.36 -0.23 -3.86
CA GLU A 103 3.14 1.22 -3.98
C GLU A 103 2.72 1.82 -2.64
N ALA A 104 1.78 1.18 -1.94
CA ALA A 104 1.26 1.65 -0.68
C ALA A 104 2.32 1.65 0.44
N LEU A 105 3.16 0.60 0.53
CA LEU A 105 4.25 0.57 1.51
C LEU A 105 5.24 1.72 1.27
N LEU A 106 5.70 1.90 0.03
CA LEU A 106 6.61 2.99 -0.32
C LEU A 106 5.98 4.36 -0.04
N ARG A 107 4.68 4.51 -0.34
CA ARG A 107 3.97 5.75 -0.05
C ARG A 107 3.82 6.00 1.45
N ALA A 108 3.54 4.98 2.25
CA ALA A 108 3.53 5.09 3.72
C ALA A 108 4.88 5.55 4.26
N LEU A 109 5.96 4.95 3.77
CA LEU A 109 7.34 5.30 4.17
C LEU A 109 7.69 6.75 3.81
N LYS A 110 7.34 7.20 2.60
CA LYS A 110 7.67 8.54 2.10
C LYS A 110 6.81 9.66 2.68
N THR A 111 5.53 9.40 2.92
CA THR A 111 4.57 10.46 3.24
C THR A 111 4.09 10.47 4.68
N GLY A 112 4.22 9.35 5.38
CA GLY A 112 3.61 9.16 6.70
C GLY A 112 2.07 8.99 6.67
N HIS A 113 1.46 8.95 5.47
CA HIS A 113 0.02 8.73 5.35
C HIS A 113 -0.36 7.30 5.68
N ASN A 114 -1.44 7.12 6.41
CA ASN A 114 -2.03 5.79 6.56
C ASN A 114 -2.43 5.25 5.19
N GLN A 115 -2.35 3.92 5.04
CA GLN A 115 -2.79 3.21 3.85
C GLN A 115 -3.92 2.27 4.24
N ILE A 116 -5.07 2.40 3.60
CA ILE A 116 -6.29 1.67 3.93
C ILE A 116 -6.64 0.75 2.76
N PHE A 117 -6.67 -0.54 3.01
CA PHE A 117 -7.02 -1.57 2.03
C PHE A 117 -8.42 -2.08 2.35
N LEU A 118 -9.32 -1.96 1.40
CA LEU A 118 -10.72 -2.32 1.53
C LEU A 118 -11.08 -3.33 0.45
N SER A 119 -11.55 -4.50 0.85
CA SER A 119 -11.98 -5.58 -0.05
C SER A 119 -13.32 -6.14 0.41
N ALA A 120 -13.94 -7.00 -0.40
CA ALA A 120 -15.24 -7.62 -0.07
C ALA A 120 -15.24 -8.34 1.30
N SER A 121 -14.08 -8.89 1.70
CA SER A 121 -13.87 -9.47 3.03
C SER A 121 -12.52 -9.05 3.62
N LYS A 122 -12.40 -9.17 4.96
CA LYS A 122 -11.10 -8.93 5.63
C LYS A 122 -10.03 -9.94 5.17
N THR A 123 -10.41 -11.16 4.88
CA THR A 123 -9.50 -12.19 4.36
C THR A 123 -8.91 -11.77 3.01
N GLN A 124 -9.71 -11.20 2.12
CA GLN A 124 -9.22 -10.66 0.85
C GLN A 124 -8.30 -9.44 1.06
N ALA A 125 -8.64 -8.54 1.98
CA ALA A 125 -7.76 -7.43 2.33
C ALA A 125 -6.40 -7.90 2.90
N TYR A 126 -6.35 -9.07 3.53
CA TYR A 126 -5.09 -9.63 4.04
C TYR A 126 -4.13 -10.11 2.95
N VAL A 127 -4.58 -10.31 1.72
CA VAL A 127 -3.68 -10.58 0.59
C VAL A 127 -2.72 -9.39 0.38
N PHE A 128 -3.20 -8.15 0.52
CA PHE A 128 -2.33 -6.97 0.51
C PHE A 128 -1.28 -7.03 1.63
N ARG A 129 -1.72 -7.41 2.84
CA ARG A 129 -0.83 -7.54 4.00
C ARG A 129 0.29 -8.54 3.74
N GLU A 130 -0.03 -9.67 3.15
CA GLU A 130 0.95 -10.71 2.82
C GLU A 130 1.99 -10.21 1.81
N TYR A 131 1.56 -9.57 0.73
CA TYR A 131 2.48 -8.98 -0.25
C TYR A 131 3.34 -7.85 0.34
N ILE A 132 2.79 -7.02 1.22
CA ILE A 132 3.55 -5.98 1.92
C ILE A 132 4.64 -6.61 2.80
N ILE A 133 4.30 -7.64 3.59
CA ILE A 133 5.26 -8.35 4.45
C ILE A 133 6.34 -9.02 3.59
N GLN A 134 5.97 -9.67 2.50
CA GLN A 134 6.93 -10.28 1.58
C GLN A 134 7.86 -9.23 0.96
N PHE A 135 7.34 -8.07 0.59
CA PHE A 135 8.14 -6.99 0.03
C PHE A 135 9.13 -6.41 1.05
N ALA A 136 8.70 -6.18 2.29
CA ALA A 136 9.56 -5.71 3.37
C ALA A 136 10.70 -6.71 3.70
N ARG A 137 10.43 -8.02 3.59
CA ARG A 137 11.44 -9.06 3.81
C ARG A 137 12.56 -9.07 2.78
N LEU A 138 12.37 -8.48 1.60
CA LEU A 138 13.45 -8.34 0.61
C LEU A 138 14.59 -7.42 1.09
N VAL A 139 14.35 -6.66 2.16
CA VAL A 139 15.32 -5.79 2.82
C VAL A 139 15.45 -6.13 4.32
N ASP A 140 15.22 -7.37 4.68
CA ASP A 140 15.37 -7.94 6.03
C ASP A 140 14.51 -7.25 7.12
N VAL A 141 13.37 -6.67 6.74
CA VAL A 141 12.43 -6.07 7.68
C VAL A 141 11.22 -6.96 7.88
N ASP A 142 11.02 -7.44 9.11
CA ASP A 142 9.84 -8.20 9.51
C ASP A 142 8.73 -7.27 10.01
N LEU A 143 7.66 -7.14 9.24
CA LEU A 143 6.48 -6.35 9.60
C LEU A 143 5.50 -7.17 10.43
N THR A 144 5.04 -6.60 11.54
CA THR A 144 4.11 -7.24 12.47
C THR A 144 3.05 -6.28 12.97
N GLY A 145 1.91 -6.84 13.39
CA GLY A 145 0.77 -6.08 13.92
C GLY A 145 -0.45 -6.11 13.00
N ASP A 146 -1.60 -5.67 13.54
CA ASP A 146 -2.85 -5.43 12.80
C ASP A 146 -3.63 -4.33 13.55
N PRO A 147 -3.59 -3.07 13.06
CA PRO A 147 -2.85 -2.61 11.88
C PRO A 147 -1.33 -2.71 12.04
N ILE A 148 -0.60 -2.78 10.92
CA ILE A 148 0.86 -2.63 10.91
C ILE A 148 1.17 -1.14 11.10
N VAL A 149 2.00 -0.80 12.08
CA VAL A 149 2.44 0.58 12.32
C VAL A 149 3.89 0.72 11.89
N ILE A 150 4.16 1.57 10.92
CA ILE A 150 5.52 1.84 10.41
C ILE A 150 6.33 2.58 11.48
N GLY A 151 7.49 2.04 11.86
CA GLY A 151 8.33 2.58 12.92
C GLY A 151 8.95 3.94 12.59
N ASN A 152 9.16 4.23 11.31
CA ASN A 152 9.78 5.48 10.83
C ASN A 152 8.96 6.73 11.14
N ASN A 153 7.63 6.66 10.97
CA ASN A 153 6.76 7.85 10.95
C ASN A 153 5.37 7.63 11.55
N GLY A 154 5.08 6.42 12.04
CA GLY A 154 3.80 6.07 12.65
C GLY A 154 2.65 5.83 11.68
N ALA A 155 2.89 5.83 10.35
CA ALA A 155 1.88 5.49 9.35
C ALA A 155 1.31 4.09 9.62
N LYS A 156 0.02 3.93 9.41
CA LYS A 156 -0.69 2.67 9.65
C LYS A 156 -1.10 2.03 8.33
N LEU A 157 -0.84 0.74 8.19
CA LEU A 157 -1.38 -0.10 7.12
C LEU A 157 -2.58 -0.85 7.69
N ILE A 158 -3.77 -0.57 7.18
CA ILE A 158 -5.05 -0.94 7.77
C ILE A 158 -5.82 -1.81 6.77
N PHE A 159 -6.23 -3.01 7.17
CA PHE A 159 -6.85 -4.01 6.30
C PHE A 159 -8.29 -4.26 6.73
N LEU A 160 -9.26 -3.91 5.87
CA LEU A 160 -10.67 -3.88 6.19
C LEU A 160 -11.51 -4.70 5.19
N GLY A 161 -12.55 -5.33 5.69
CA GLY A 161 -13.66 -5.82 4.88
C GLY A 161 -14.76 -4.77 4.75
N THR A 162 -15.83 -5.10 4.01
CA THR A 162 -16.97 -4.21 3.71
C THR A 162 -17.86 -3.87 4.91
N ASN A 163 -17.51 -4.30 6.12
CA ASN A 163 -18.26 -3.89 7.32
C ASN A 163 -18.03 -2.40 7.59
N SER A 164 -19.01 -1.59 7.16
CA SER A 164 -18.92 -0.12 7.13
C SER A 164 -18.76 0.55 8.49
N ASN A 165 -19.10 -0.12 9.59
CA ASN A 165 -19.05 0.51 10.91
C ASN A 165 -17.63 0.71 11.44
N THR A 166 -16.69 -0.14 11.04
CA THR A 166 -15.27 0.00 11.42
C THR A 166 -14.49 0.89 10.45
N ALA A 167 -14.99 1.07 9.25
CA ALA A 167 -14.30 1.82 8.20
C ALA A 167 -14.32 3.34 8.45
N GLN A 168 -15.39 3.90 9.02
CA GLN A 168 -15.58 5.34 9.21
C GLN A 168 -14.57 6.04 10.13
N SER A 169 -13.85 5.29 10.97
CA SER A 169 -12.92 5.85 11.94
C SER A 169 -11.49 6.07 11.40
N HIS A 170 -11.22 5.69 10.16
CA HIS A 170 -9.89 5.74 9.57
C HIS A 170 -9.78 6.85 8.54
N ASN A 171 -8.57 7.45 8.45
CA ASN A 171 -8.21 8.47 7.48
C ASN A 171 -6.86 8.09 6.86
N GLY A 172 -6.74 8.14 5.53
CA GLY A 172 -5.54 7.76 4.81
C GLY A 172 -5.76 7.64 3.30
N ASP A 173 -4.70 7.26 2.59
CA ASP A 173 -4.81 6.84 1.19
C ASP A 173 -5.58 5.51 1.11
N LEU A 174 -6.48 5.40 0.16
CA LEU A 174 -7.45 4.31 0.06
C LEU A 174 -7.22 3.46 -1.18
N TYR A 175 -7.24 2.16 -1.01
CA TYR A 175 -7.24 1.14 -2.06
C TYR A 175 -8.47 0.26 -1.90
N VAL A 176 -9.33 0.24 -2.90
CA VAL A 176 -10.56 -0.58 -2.92
C VAL A 176 -10.45 -1.62 -4.02
N ASP A 177 -10.32 -2.86 -3.60
CA ASP A 177 -10.17 -4.01 -4.49
C ASP A 177 -11.50 -4.60 -4.88
N GLU A 178 -11.59 -5.03 -6.14
CA GLU A 178 -12.70 -5.78 -6.73
C GLU A 178 -14.07 -5.10 -6.53
N ILE A 179 -14.14 -3.78 -6.88
CA ILE A 179 -15.34 -2.96 -6.66
C ILE A 179 -16.60 -3.54 -7.33
N PHE A 180 -16.47 -4.23 -8.46
CA PHE A 180 -17.58 -4.89 -9.18
C PHE A 180 -18.01 -6.22 -8.56
N TRP A 181 -17.37 -6.64 -7.47
CA TRP A 181 -17.71 -7.85 -6.71
C TRP A 181 -18.15 -7.52 -5.28
N ILE A 182 -18.23 -6.23 -4.93
CA ILE A 182 -18.67 -5.77 -3.61
C ILE A 182 -20.19 -5.56 -3.62
N PRO A 183 -20.96 -6.37 -2.88
CA PRO A 183 -22.39 -6.11 -2.68
C PRO A 183 -22.57 -4.71 -2.05
N ASN A 184 -23.59 -3.95 -2.47
CA ASN A 184 -23.87 -2.62 -1.93
C ASN A 184 -22.71 -1.61 -2.06
N PHE A 185 -21.96 -1.66 -3.17
CA PHE A 185 -20.84 -0.76 -3.44
C PHE A 185 -21.15 0.72 -3.19
N GLN A 186 -22.35 1.19 -3.54
CA GLN A 186 -22.73 2.60 -3.33
C GLN A 186 -22.73 3.00 -1.85
N LYS A 187 -23.13 2.12 -0.94
CA LYS A 187 -23.06 2.37 0.51
C LYS A 187 -21.59 2.42 0.95
N LEU A 188 -20.80 1.46 0.49
CA LEU A 188 -19.36 1.41 0.81
C LEU A 188 -18.64 2.65 0.29
N ARG A 189 -18.92 3.09 -0.95
CA ARG A 189 -18.30 4.27 -1.55
C ARG A 189 -18.53 5.55 -0.73
N LYS A 190 -19.71 5.72 -0.14
CA LYS A 190 -20.00 6.88 0.74
C LYS A 190 -19.06 6.90 1.95
N VAL A 191 -18.81 5.75 2.54
CA VAL A 191 -17.87 5.60 3.66
C VAL A 191 -16.44 5.79 3.18
N ALA A 192 -16.06 5.14 2.09
CA ALA A 192 -14.74 5.20 1.47
C ALA A 192 -14.34 6.64 1.09
N SER A 193 -15.26 7.42 0.52
CA SER A 193 -15.00 8.83 0.17
C SER A 193 -14.69 9.70 1.39
N GLY A 194 -15.24 9.37 2.56
CA GLY A 194 -14.93 10.05 3.81
C GLY A 194 -13.51 9.79 4.31
N MET A 195 -12.99 8.57 4.11
CA MET A 195 -11.65 8.19 4.56
C MET A 195 -10.52 8.95 3.85
N ALA A 196 -10.70 9.25 2.57
CA ALA A 196 -9.71 9.94 1.73
C ALA A 196 -10.24 11.32 1.25
N SER A 197 -11.03 12.00 2.07
CA SER A 197 -11.66 13.28 1.69
C SER A 197 -10.68 14.45 1.59
N GLN A 198 -9.57 14.40 2.30
CA GLN A 198 -8.56 15.48 2.30
C GLN A 198 -7.82 15.52 0.96
N LYS A 199 -7.49 16.74 0.50
CA LYS A 199 -6.92 16.99 -0.84
C LYS A 199 -5.59 16.28 -1.12
N HIS A 200 -4.82 15.96 -0.09
CA HIS A 200 -3.52 15.29 -0.19
C HIS A 200 -3.62 13.76 -0.17
N LEU A 201 -4.81 13.23 0.18
CA LEU A 201 -5.06 11.79 0.20
C LEU A 201 -5.59 11.31 -1.15
N ARG A 202 -5.30 10.08 -1.48
CA ARG A 202 -5.62 9.43 -2.75
C ARG A 202 -6.64 8.31 -2.56
N SER A 203 -7.40 8.04 -3.60
CA SER A 203 -8.29 6.87 -3.68
C SER A 203 -8.00 6.10 -4.95
N THR A 204 -7.75 4.82 -4.84
CA THR A 204 -7.57 3.91 -5.96
C THR A 204 -8.63 2.83 -5.91
N TYR A 205 -9.43 2.75 -6.94
CA TYR A 205 -10.43 1.72 -7.14
C TYR A 205 -9.96 0.82 -8.28
N PHE A 206 -10.06 -0.48 -8.14
CA PHE A 206 -9.71 -1.40 -9.23
C PHE A 206 -10.52 -2.69 -9.13
N SER A 207 -10.79 -3.27 -10.28
CA SER A 207 -11.62 -4.48 -10.36
C SER A 207 -11.45 -5.21 -11.68
N THR A 208 -11.71 -6.50 -11.66
CA THR A 208 -12.15 -7.22 -12.85
C THR A 208 -13.58 -6.83 -13.22
N PRO A 209 -13.98 -6.93 -14.50
CA PRO A 209 -15.34 -6.65 -14.93
C PRO A 209 -16.37 -7.61 -14.31
N SER A 210 -17.60 -7.14 -14.23
CA SER A 210 -18.77 -7.92 -13.84
C SER A 210 -19.96 -7.51 -14.73
N THR A 211 -21.18 -7.55 -14.22
CA THR A 211 -22.37 -7.19 -15.00
C THR A 211 -22.62 -5.68 -15.01
N LEU A 212 -23.18 -5.16 -16.09
CA LEU A 212 -23.59 -3.75 -16.21
C LEU A 212 -24.67 -3.37 -15.18
N ALA A 213 -25.43 -4.33 -14.66
CA ALA A 213 -26.41 -4.12 -13.61
C ALA A 213 -25.80 -3.93 -12.21
N HIS A 214 -24.49 -4.17 -12.04
CA HIS A 214 -23.85 -4.03 -10.74
C HIS A 214 -23.83 -2.59 -10.23
N GLY A 215 -24.02 -2.39 -8.93
CA GLY A 215 -24.10 -1.07 -8.30
C GLY A 215 -22.84 -0.19 -8.41
N ALA A 216 -21.71 -0.74 -8.83
CA ALA A 216 -20.49 0.01 -9.13
C ALA A 216 -20.47 0.57 -10.57
N TYR A 217 -21.27 0.05 -11.49
CA TYR A 217 -21.26 0.50 -12.88
C TYR A 217 -21.54 2.00 -13.05
N PRO A 218 -22.55 2.61 -12.38
CA PRO A 218 -22.76 4.06 -12.48
C PRO A 218 -21.60 4.91 -11.95
N PHE A 219 -20.74 4.35 -11.09
CA PHE A 219 -19.52 5.01 -10.64
C PHE A 219 -18.43 4.93 -11.72
N TRP A 220 -18.24 3.76 -12.31
CA TRP A 220 -17.30 3.54 -13.40
C TRP A 220 -17.68 4.34 -14.66
N SER A 221 -18.95 4.32 -15.07
CA SER A 221 -19.42 4.98 -16.31
C SER A 221 -19.53 6.50 -16.19
N GLY A 222 -19.42 7.08 -14.99
CA GLY A 222 -19.67 8.51 -14.75
C GLY A 222 -21.15 8.87 -14.57
N GLU A 223 -22.09 7.94 -14.75
CA GLU A 223 -23.52 8.19 -14.53
C GLU A 223 -23.83 8.71 -13.13
N LEU A 224 -23.05 8.26 -12.14
CA LEU A 224 -23.22 8.70 -10.76
C LEU A 224 -22.93 10.20 -10.60
N PHE A 225 -22.04 10.78 -11.39
CA PHE A 225 -21.79 12.22 -11.43
C PHE A 225 -23.01 12.98 -11.90
N ASN A 226 -23.78 12.43 -12.85
CA ASN A 226 -24.97 13.03 -13.40
C ASN A 226 -26.19 12.96 -12.46
N LYS A 227 -26.13 12.13 -11.44
CA LYS A 227 -27.23 11.94 -10.49
C LYS A 227 -27.55 13.25 -9.75
N GLY A 228 -28.79 13.73 -9.90
CA GLY A 228 -29.26 14.98 -9.30
C GLY A 228 -28.96 16.24 -10.12
N ARG A 229 -28.31 16.13 -11.30
CA ARG A 229 -28.11 17.24 -12.23
C ARG A 229 -29.27 17.27 -13.23
N SER A 230 -30.18 18.24 -13.05
CA SER A 230 -31.36 18.38 -13.91
C SER A 230 -31.04 19.00 -15.28
N ARG A 231 -30.09 19.92 -15.33
CA ARG A 231 -29.70 20.59 -16.59
C ARG A 231 -28.79 19.67 -17.40
N ILE A 232 -29.12 19.48 -18.67
CA ILE A 232 -28.32 18.67 -19.62
C ILE A 232 -26.91 19.24 -19.75
N ALA A 233 -26.76 20.56 -19.77
CA ALA A 233 -25.46 21.23 -19.86
C ALA A 233 -24.51 20.95 -18.67
N ASP A 234 -25.03 20.50 -17.53
CA ASP A 234 -24.25 20.18 -16.33
C ASP A 234 -23.88 18.68 -16.28
N ARG A 235 -24.33 17.90 -17.25
CA ARG A 235 -24.04 16.46 -17.33
C ARG A 235 -22.81 16.21 -18.18
N ILE A 236 -22.13 15.12 -17.84
CA ILE A 236 -20.98 14.63 -18.58
C ILE A 236 -21.33 13.31 -19.27
N GLU A 237 -20.63 13.02 -20.34
CA GLU A 237 -20.61 11.72 -20.98
C GLU A 237 -19.15 11.26 -21.06
N ILE A 238 -18.87 10.07 -20.56
CA ILE A 238 -17.51 9.52 -20.54
C ILE A 238 -17.50 8.36 -21.52
N ASP A 239 -16.59 8.40 -22.49
CA ASP A 239 -16.29 7.25 -23.33
C ASP A 239 -15.51 6.21 -22.49
N ILE A 240 -16.19 5.15 -22.09
CA ILE A 240 -15.63 4.05 -21.33
C ILE A 240 -15.19 2.88 -22.21
N SER A 241 -15.05 3.10 -23.52
CA SER A 241 -14.51 2.08 -24.41
C SER A 241 -13.03 1.79 -24.11
N HIS A 242 -12.59 0.58 -24.44
CA HIS A 242 -11.18 0.23 -24.33
C HIS A 242 -10.29 1.19 -25.15
N ASN A 243 -10.70 1.55 -26.37
CA ASN A 243 -9.93 2.49 -27.22
C ASN A 243 -9.69 3.84 -26.55
N ALA A 244 -10.67 4.34 -25.78
CA ALA A 244 -10.53 5.61 -25.07
C ALA A 244 -9.66 5.47 -23.81
N LEU A 245 -9.75 4.34 -23.11
CA LEU A 245 -9.20 4.19 -21.76
C LEU A 245 -7.94 3.30 -21.66
N ALA A 246 -7.50 2.63 -22.74
CA ALA A 246 -6.31 1.75 -22.69
C ALA A 246 -5.03 2.50 -22.25
N GLY A 247 -4.85 3.74 -22.68
CA GLY A 247 -3.71 4.59 -22.31
C GLY A 247 -3.86 5.30 -20.96
N GLY A 248 -5.04 5.20 -20.35
CA GLY A 248 -5.41 5.94 -19.14
C GLY A 248 -5.75 7.41 -19.42
N GLN A 249 -6.87 7.88 -18.88
CA GLN A 249 -7.40 9.22 -19.15
C GLN A 249 -8.00 9.86 -17.88
N LEU A 250 -7.73 11.14 -17.69
CA LEU A 250 -8.49 11.95 -16.72
C LEU A 250 -9.84 12.32 -17.35
N CYS A 251 -10.93 11.87 -16.72
CA CYS A 251 -12.28 12.09 -17.19
C CYS A 251 -12.92 13.34 -16.55
N ASP A 252 -14.01 13.83 -17.14
CA ASP A 252 -14.69 15.09 -16.75
C ASP A 252 -15.27 15.06 -15.33
N ASP A 253 -15.45 13.88 -14.72
CA ASP A 253 -15.81 13.75 -13.30
C ASP A 253 -14.61 13.84 -12.33
N GLY A 254 -13.42 14.12 -12.85
CA GLY A 254 -12.19 14.27 -12.08
C GLY A 254 -11.54 12.95 -11.65
N GLN A 255 -11.97 11.82 -12.22
CA GLN A 255 -11.36 10.51 -11.99
C GLN A 255 -10.49 10.13 -13.17
N TRP A 256 -9.28 9.65 -12.89
CA TRP A 256 -8.45 9.02 -13.90
C TRP A 256 -8.88 7.56 -14.08
N ARG A 257 -9.18 7.16 -15.30
CA ARG A 257 -9.61 5.80 -15.64
C ARG A 257 -8.65 5.13 -16.57
N GLN A 258 -8.52 3.81 -16.41
CA GLN A 258 -7.82 2.95 -17.36
C GLN A 258 -8.49 1.59 -17.47
N ILE A 259 -8.49 1.04 -18.68
CA ILE A 259 -8.77 -0.38 -18.94
C ILE A 259 -7.47 -1.05 -19.30
N VAL A 260 -7.18 -2.21 -18.66
CA VAL A 260 -6.01 -3.03 -18.97
C VAL A 260 -6.47 -4.45 -19.23
N THR A 261 -6.48 -4.85 -20.50
CA THR A 261 -6.74 -6.24 -20.92
C THR A 261 -5.51 -7.12 -20.72
N ILE A 262 -5.64 -8.43 -20.97
CA ILE A 262 -4.49 -9.34 -20.98
C ILE A 262 -3.53 -8.95 -22.12
N GLU A 263 -4.05 -8.59 -23.27
CA GLU A 263 -3.25 -8.13 -24.41
C GLU A 263 -2.45 -6.86 -24.08
N ASP A 264 -3.07 -5.88 -23.42
CA ASP A 264 -2.37 -4.68 -22.95
C ASP A 264 -1.28 -5.03 -21.94
N ALA A 265 -1.55 -5.97 -21.04
CA ALA A 265 -0.58 -6.41 -20.05
C ALA A 265 0.62 -7.09 -20.71
N LEU A 266 0.39 -7.97 -21.69
CA LEU A 266 1.46 -8.61 -22.47
C LEU A 266 2.26 -7.60 -23.29
N ALA A 267 1.58 -6.67 -23.95
CA ALA A 267 2.22 -5.57 -24.69
C ALA A 267 3.06 -4.68 -23.76
N GLY A 268 2.63 -4.53 -22.48
CA GLY A 268 3.34 -3.82 -21.43
C GLY A 268 4.45 -4.61 -20.75
N GLY A 269 4.83 -5.78 -21.27
CA GLY A 269 5.95 -6.60 -20.80
C GLY A 269 5.58 -7.66 -19.76
N CYS A 270 4.31 -7.88 -19.47
CA CYS A 270 3.86 -8.97 -18.58
C CYS A 270 4.17 -10.33 -19.22
N THR A 271 4.87 -11.18 -18.50
CA THR A 271 5.26 -12.54 -18.97
C THR A 271 4.54 -13.65 -18.21
N LEU A 272 3.46 -13.31 -17.49
CA LEU A 272 2.77 -14.27 -16.61
C LEU A 272 1.81 -15.19 -17.37
N PHE A 273 1.50 -14.91 -18.63
CA PHE A 273 0.48 -15.61 -19.39
C PHE A 273 1.01 -16.13 -20.74
N ASP A 274 0.50 -17.32 -21.10
CA ASP A 274 0.51 -17.81 -22.48
C ASP A 274 -0.88 -17.55 -23.08
N LEU A 275 -0.98 -16.55 -23.95
CA LEU A 275 -2.24 -16.12 -24.54
C LEU A 275 -2.85 -17.21 -25.43
N ASP A 276 -2.01 -17.96 -26.16
CA ASP A 276 -2.50 -19.05 -27.03
C ASP A 276 -3.06 -20.21 -26.22
N GLN A 277 -2.48 -20.49 -25.06
CA GLN A 277 -3.02 -21.46 -24.12
C GLN A 277 -4.34 -20.99 -23.52
N LEU A 278 -4.41 -19.74 -23.06
CA LEU A 278 -5.64 -19.18 -22.49
C LEU A 278 -6.80 -19.19 -23.48
N LYS A 279 -6.55 -18.84 -24.76
CA LYS A 279 -7.57 -18.89 -25.82
C LYS A 279 -8.04 -20.30 -26.14
N ARG A 280 -7.22 -21.33 -25.89
CA ARG A 280 -7.62 -22.73 -26.06
C ARG A 280 -8.43 -23.26 -24.88
N GLU A 281 -8.19 -22.75 -23.68
CA GLU A 281 -8.82 -23.19 -22.44
C GLU A 281 -10.15 -22.50 -22.14
N ASN A 282 -10.32 -21.28 -22.66
CA ASN A 282 -11.50 -20.45 -22.41
C ASN A 282 -12.25 -20.24 -23.73
N SER A 283 -13.58 -20.18 -23.65
CA SER A 283 -14.41 -19.79 -24.78
C SER A 283 -14.33 -18.28 -25.03
N ASP A 284 -14.72 -17.83 -26.23
CA ASP A 284 -14.74 -16.39 -26.58
C ASP A 284 -15.68 -15.54 -25.70
N GLU A 285 -16.40 -16.15 -24.77
CA GLU A 285 -17.32 -15.51 -23.82
C GLU A 285 -16.66 -15.20 -22.46
N ASP A 286 -15.45 -15.67 -22.17
CA ASP A 286 -14.69 -15.47 -20.94
C ASP A 286 -13.54 -14.46 -21.14
#